data_83d08975a7a97996c150dd166a73dbda
#
_entry.id   83d08975a7a97996c150dd166a73dbda
#
_cell.length_a   1.000
_cell.length_b   1.000
_cell.length_c   1.000
_cell.angle_alpha   90.00
_cell.angle_beta   90.00
_cell.angle_gamma   90.00
#
_symmetry.space_group_name_H-M   'P 1'
#
loop_
_entity.id
_entity.type
_entity.pdbx_description
1 polymer ?
#
loop_
_entity_poly.entity_id
_entity_poly.type
_entity_poly.pdbx_seq_one_letter_code
_entity_poly.pdbx_strand_id
1 'polypeptide(L)'
;MSLTERENFIRTVTFDSPERTPVEYMSFYHATWAKYGQDLEELVLRHPTIYHTYKKGSVDFSLDPPGSREGEYFTDNWGCVWYVAPGGGGMMGQVVGHPLADWSALDTYRPPDPLALGDKRARNWPKFEAETAEMRRTGKVVWGQVGSVFDIFYHLRGFENLMIDFATDAPQLPLLIEMVGEQRMRVLDRLLEVGVDAIYFHADIGFQHSLMIRPDQFRKYIKPMWKELFTHCRAAGTHVYLSSEGRLLDIVDDMVECGVSIQDVEMASQSLDEVAAAYKGRICIMFYPDAQKTPLWQPPQVREHIKEAVTRLGSPQGGLIFAAYPTPDVPLENIEETARAMEDYRTYWWDGRAGQS
;
A
#
# COMPACT_ATOMS: atom_id res chain seq x y z
N MET A 1 -3.65 30.09 10.49
CA MET A 1 -4.17 29.46 9.24
C MET A 1 -4.19 27.96 9.47
N SER A 2 -5.22 27.27 9.02
CA SER A 2 -5.25 25.79 9.07
C SER A 2 -4.20 25.23 8.11
N LEU A 3 -3.56 24.12 8.50
CA LEU A 3 -2.60 23.41 7.66
C LEU A 3 -3.27 22.91 6.37
N THR A 4 -2.55 22.97 5.26
CA THR A 4 -2.93 22.27 4.03
C THR A 4 -2.93 20.75 4.25
N GLU A 5 -3.53 19.97 3.34
CA GLU A 5 -3.50 18.49 3.42
C GLU A 5 -2.06 17.98 3.42
N ARG A 6 -1.22 18.54 2.54
CA ARG A 6 0.20 18.19 2.43
C ARG A 6 0.98 18.51 3.71
N GLU A 7 0.84 19.72 4.27
CA GLU A 7 1.52 20.11 5.51
C GLU A 7 1.09 19.21 6.68
N ASN A 8 -0.21 18.94 6.79
CA ASN A 8 -0.75 18.09 7.85
C ASN A 8 -0.26 16.64 7.70
N PHE A 9 -0.18 16.10 6.47
CA PHE A 9 0.38 14.79 6.17
C PHE A 9 1.86 14.70 6.56
N ILE A 10 2.68 15.66 6.12
CA ILE A 10 4.12 15.68 6.45
C ILE A 10 4.32 15.71 7.96
N ARG A 11 3.62 16.58 8.68
CA ARG A 11 3.70 16.64 10.15
C ARG A 11 3.27 15.32 10.81
N THR A 12 2.25 14.65 10.26
CA THR A 12 1.81 13.35 10.78
C THR A 12 2.91 12.31 10.64
N VAL A 13 3.53 12.22 9.46
CA VAL A 13 4.58 11.23 9.16
C VAL A 13 5.88 11.52 9.91
N THR A 14 6.16 12.79 10.22
CA THR A 14 7.36 13.22 10.95
C THR A 14 7.12 13.39 12.45
N PHE A 15 5.93 13.08 12.97
CA PHE A 15 5.56 13.24 14.37
C PHE A 15 5.71 14.69 14.87
N ASP A 16 5.39 15.66 14.01
CA ASP A 16 5.55 17.11 14.26
C ASP A 16 4.21 17.83 14.47
N SER A 17 3.37 17.28 15.33
CA SER A 17 2.11 17.88 15.80
C SER A 17 1.20 18.38 14.66
N PRO A 18 0.56 17.48 13.89
CA PRO A 18 -0.47 17.83 12.91
C PRO A 18 -1.72 18.40 13.61
N GLU A 19 -2.70 18.87 12.84
CA GLU A 19 -3.98 19.38 13.37
C GLU A 19 -5.09 18.33 13.34
N ARG A 20 -4.89 17.21 12.60
CA ARG A 20 -5.86 16.12 12.42
C ARG A 20 -5.18 14.87 11.88
N THR A 21 -5.81 13.71 12.07
CA THR A 21 -5.42 12.48 11.37
C THR A 21 -5.71 12.63 9.87
N PRO A 22 -4.71 12.51 8.98
CA PRO A 22 -4.93 12.53 7.54
C PRO A 22 -5.79 11.33 7.10
N VAL A 23 -6.41 11.48 5.94
CA VAL A 23 -7.15 10.42 5.26
C VAL A 23 -6.54 10.25 3.87
N GLU A 24 -5.96 9.08 3.61
CA GLU A 24 -5.29 8.75 2.35
C GLU A 24 -5.77 7.39 1.86
N TYR A 25 -5.59 7.11 0.56
CA TYR A 25 -5.95 5.80 -0.02
C TYR A 25 -7.39 5.33 0.25
N MET A 26 -8.34 6.26 0.28
CA MET A 26 -9.77 5.92 0.33
C MET A 26 -10.24 5.54 -1.08
N SER A 27 -10.35 4.25 -1.33
CA SER A 27 -10.61 3.69 -2.64
C SER A 27 -11.52 2.46 -2.55
N PHE A 28 -11.93 1.91 -3.68
CA PHE A 28 -12.76 0.71 -3.75
C PHE A 28 -12.29 -0.17 -4.89
N TYR A 29 -12.39 -1.49 -4.70
CA TYR A 29 -12.28 -2.42 -5.81
C TYR A 29 -13.35 -2.15 -6.86
N HIS A 30 -13.02 -2.41 -8.13
CA HIS A 30 -14.02 -2.29 -9.19
C HIS A 30 -15.24 -3.16 -8.92
N ALA A 31 -15.04 -4.37 -8.38
CA ALA A 31 -16.12 -5.27 -7.98
C ALA A 31 -17.03 -4.67 -6.89
N THR A 32 -16.52 -3.84 -5.98
CA THR A 32 -17.34 -3.11 -4.98
C THR A 32 -18.20 -2.04 -5.68
N TRP A 33 -17.62 -1.30 -6.63
CA TRP A 33 -18.36 -0.37 -7.47
C TRP A 33 -19.43 -1.08 -8.30
N ALA A 34 -19.09 -2.20 -8.94
CA ALA A 34 -20.04 -2.99 -9.73
C ALA A 34 -21.22 -3.54 -8.90
N LYS A 35 -20.95 -3.92 -7.63
CA LYS A 35 -21.96 -4.43 -6.71
C LYS A 35 -22.94 -3.35 -6.27
N TYR A 36 -22.44 -2.19 -5.85
CA TYR A 36 -23.25 -1.17 -5.19
C TYR A 36 -23.63 0.01 -6.10
N GLY A 37 -22.88 0.22 -7.18
CA GLY A 37 -23.19 1.21 -8.21
C GLY A 37 -23.48 2.59 -7.66
N GLN A 38 -24.67 3.11 -7.99
CA GLN A 38 -25.10 4.44 -7.61
C GLN A 38 -25.24 4.63 -6.09
N ASP A 39 -25.63 3.60 -5.34
CA ASP A 39 -25.78 3.70 -3.88
C ASP A 39 -24.43 3.98 -3.22
N LEU A 40 -23.36 3.36 -3.72
CA LEU A 40 -21.99 3.66 -3.26
C LEU A 40 -21.54 5.06 -3.68
N GLU A 41 -21.84 5.49 -4.90
CA GLU A 41 -21.52 6.86 -5.33
C GLU A 41 -22.21 7.90 -4.45
N GLU A 42 -23.49 7.72 -4.13
CA GLU A 42 -24.22 8.60 -3.24
C GLU A 42 -23.62 8.64 -1.82
N LEU A 43 -23.19 7.49 -1.31
CA LEU A 43 -22.45 7.40 -0.04
C LEU A 43 -21.17 8.22 -0.11
N VAL A 44 -20.33 8.00 -1.11
CA VAL A 44 -19.06 8.70 -1.32
C VAL A 44 -19.26 10.21 -1.38
N LEU A 45 -20.32 10.68 -2.07
CA LEU A 45 -20.64 12.09 -2.17
C LEU A 45 -21.18 12.71 -0.87
N ARG A 46 -21.73 11.91 0.06
CA ARG A 46 -22.12 12.38 1.41
C ARG A 46 -20.93 12.61 2.34
N HIS A 47 -19.77 12.00 2.05
CA HIS A 47 -18.57 12.05 2.88
C HIS A 47 -17.37 12.69 2.14
N PRO A 48 -17.49 13.96 1.67
CA PRO A 48 -16.45 14.60 0.86
C PRO A 48 -15.13 14.83 1.60
N THR A 49 -15.14 14.81 2.92
CA THR A 49 -13.94 14.92 3.75
C THR A 49 -13.08 13.66 3.69
N ILE A 50 -13.72 12.51 3.54
CA ILE A 50 -13.07 11.20 3.47
C ILE A 50 -12.70 10.88 2.02
N TYR A 51 -13.63 11.08 1.10
CA TYR A 51 -13.45 10.81 -0.32
C TYR A 51 -13.09 12.07 -1.12
N HIS A 52 -12.19 12.90 -0.58
CA HIS A 52 -11.85 14.24 -1.08
C HIS A 52 -11.25 14.27 -2.50
N THR A 53 -10.84 13.12 -3.04
CA THR A 53 -10.33 12.98 -4.41
C THR A 53 -11.40 12.54 -5.40
N TYR A 54 -12.56 12.05 -4.91
CA TYR A 54 -13.62 11.53 -5.77
C TYR A 54 -14.33 12.63 -6.54
N LYS A 55 -14.66 12.33 -7.79
CA LYS A 55 -15.49 13.21 -8.65
C LYS A 55 -16.70 12.42 -9.14
N LYS A 56 -17.90 12.99 -9.00
CA LYS A 56 -19.14 12.37 -9.48
C LYS A 56 -19.02 11.94 -10.93
N GLY A 57 -19.39 10.69 -11.22
CA GLY A 57 -19.38 10.12 -12.56
C GLY A 57 -17.98 9.77 -13.08
N SER A 58 -16.95 9.75 -12.22
CA SER A 58 -15.58 9.39 -12.63
C SER A 58 -15.36 7.87 -12.74
N VAL A 59 -16.28 7.06 -12.25
CA VAL A 59 -16.23 5.59 -12.31
C VAL A 59 -17.35 5.08 -13.19
N ASP A 60 -17.02 4.21 -14.13
CA ASP A 60 -18.00 3.45 -14.90
C ASP A 60 -18.24 2.10 -14.19
N PHE A 61 -19.40 1.96 -13.56
CA PHE A 61 -19.75 0.78 -12.77
C PHE A 61 -19.95 -0.49 -13.62
N SER A 62 -20.17 -0.31 -14.93
CA SER A 62 -20.37 -1.42 -15.86
C SER A 62 -19.07 -1.93 -16.48
N LEU A 63 -17.98 -1.20 -16.30
CA LEU A 63 -16.70 -1.53 -16.92
C LEU A 63 -16.00 -2.62 -16.13
N ASP A 64 -15.68 -3.69 -16.81
CA ASP A 64 -14.89 -4.80 -16.28
C ASP A 64 -13.45 -4.61 -16.76
N PRO A 65 -12.55 -4.06 -15.92
CA PRO A 65 -11.21 -3.70 -16.36
C PRO A 65 -10.45 -4.93 -16.84
N PRO A 66 -9.56 -4.78 -17.83
CA PRO A 66 -8.68 -5.86 -18.26
C PRO A 66 -7.89 -6.43 -17.06
N GLY A 67 -7.84 -7.75 -16.97
CA GLY A 67 -7.16 -8.45 -15.86
C GLY A 67 -8.03 -8.66 -14.60
N SER A 68 -9.33 -8.29 -14.64
CA SER A 68 -10.32 -8.60 -13.60
C SER A 68 -11.40 -9.58 -14.07
N ARG A 69 -11.43 -9.92 -15.36
CA ARG A 69 -12.46 -10.81 -15.93
C ARG A 69 -12.17 -12.27 -15.61
N GLU A 70 -13.14 -12.93 -15.02
CA GLU A 70 -13.05 -14.35 -14.71
C GLU A 70 -12.72 -15.21 -15.93
N GLY A 71 -11.80 -16.15 -15.78
CA GLY A 71 -11.31 -17.02 -16.85
C GLY A 71 -10.30 -16.36 -17.79
N GLU A 72 -9.97 -15.09 -17.61
CA GLU A 72 -9.01 -14.37 -18.45
C GLU A 72 -7.56 -14.74 -18.11
N TYR A 73 -6.75 -14.91 -19.17
CA TYR A 73 -5.29 -14.98 -19.09
C TYR A 73 -4.69 -13.70 -19.67
N PHE A 74 -3.70 -13.14 -19.02
CA PHE A 74 -2.92 -12.05 -19.58
C PHE A 74 -1.46 -12.16 -19.18
N THR A 75 -0.58 -11.52 -19.96
CA THR A 75 0.85 -11.46 -19.65
C THR A 75 1.20 -10.03 -19.26
N ASP A 76 1.87 -9.86 -18.15
CA ASP A 76 2.35 -8.55 -17.68
C ASP A 76 3.67 -8.14 -18.38
N ASN A 77 4.18 -6.96 -18.06
CA ASN A 77 5.42 -6.44 -18.66
C ASN A 77 6.68 -7.22 -18.23
N TRP A 78 6.60 -7.97 -17.12
CA TRP A 78 7.69 -8.83 -16.65
C TRP A 78 7.66 -10.21 -17.31
N GLY A 79 6.67 -10.48 -18.17
CA GLY A 79 6.47 -11.77 -18.83
C GLY A 79 5.78 -12.81 -17.95
N CYS A 80 5.26 -12.43 -16.78
CA CYS A 80 4.47 -13.31 -15.94
C CYS A 80 3.09 -13.53 -16.56
N VAL A 81 2.62 -14.77 -16.61
CA VAL A 81 1.27 -15.09 -17.06
C VAL A 81 0.34 -15.14 -15.87
N TRP A 82 -0.71 -14.33 -15.93
CA TRP A 82 -1.74 -14.23 -14.90
C TRP A 82 -3.02 -14.95 -15.33
N TYR A 83 -3.73 -15.51 -14.37
CA TYR A 83 -5.03 -16.13 -14.55
C TYR A 83 -6.02 -15.60 -13.51
N VAL A 84 -7.18 -15.14 -13.95
CA VAL A 84 -8.26 -14.68 -13.08
C VAL A 84 -9.23 -15.85 -12.85
N ALA A 85 -9.16 -16.45 -11.67
CA ALA A 85 -9.99 -17.61 -11.35
C ALA A 85 -11.47 -17.21 -11.20
N PRO A 86 -12.43 -18.07 -11.63
CA PRO A 86 -13.84 -17.87 -11.36
C PRO A 86 -14.14 -17.79 -9.86
N GLY A 87 -15.04 -16.90 -9.46
CA GLY A 87 -15.41 -16.70 -8.05
C GLY A 87 -14.42 -15.85 -7.24
N GLY A 88 -13.35 -15.35 -7.86
CA GLY A 88 -12.37 -14.46 -7.20
C GLY A 88 -12.86 -13.02 -7.00
N GLY A 89 -14.12 -12.72 -7.32
CA GLY A 89 -14.72 -11.40 -7.11
C GLY A 89 -14.12 -10.28 -7.96
N GLY A 90 -13.39 -10.60 -9.03
CA GLY A 90 -12.75 -9.60 -9.92
C GLY A 90 -11.63 -8.81 -9.24
N MET A 91 -11.02 -9.33 -8.17
CA MET A 91 -10.03 -8.58 -7.40
C MET A 91 -8.64 -8.63 -8.03
N MET A 92 -8.00 -9.78 -8.11
CA MET A 92 -6.71 -9.95 -8.77
C MET A 92 -6.54 -11.37 -9.30
N GLY A 93 -5.84 -11.51 -10.43
CA GLY A 93 -5.41 -12.81 -10.93
C GLY A 93 -4.29 -13.41 -10.08
N GLN A 94 -4.03 -14.69 -10.32
CA GLN A 94 -2.88 -15.41 -9.79
C GLN A 94 -1.84 -15.61 -10.89
N VAL A 95 -0.55 -15.51 -10.57
CA VAL A 95 0.51 -15.82 -11.51
C VAL A 95 0.59 -17.32 -11.68
N VAL A 96 0.42 -17.80 -12.91
CA VAL A 96 0.44 -19.21 -13.30
C VAL A 96 1.58 -19.54 -14.27
N GLY A 97 2.24 -18.53 -14.82
CA GLY A 97 3.42 -18.68 -15.68
C GLY A 97 4.54 -17.76 -15.22
N HIS A 98 5.70 -18.35 -14.99
CA HIS A 98 6.86 -17.71 -14.36
C HIS A 98 8.04 -17.71 -15.35
N PRO A 99 8.48 -16.55 -15.86
CA PRO A 99 9.54 -16.47 -16.86
C PRO A 99 10.89 -17.01 -16.39
N LEU A 100 11.13 -17.03 -15.08
CA LEU A 100 12.34 -17.57 -14.45
C LEU A 100 12.06 -18.85 -13.65
N ALA A 101 11.04 -19.63 -14.03
CA ALA A 101 10.78 -20.95 -13.41
C ALA A 101 12.01 -21.87 -13.46
N ASP A 102 12.82 -21.75 -14.50
CA ASP A 102 14.13 -22.38 -14.63
C ASP A 102 15.24 -21.31 -14.63
N TRP A 103 16.25 -21.48 -13.81
CA TRP A 103 17.37 -20.56 -13.71
C TRP A 103 18.18 -20.39 -15.01
N SER A 104 18.14 -21.37 -15.93
CA SER A 104 18.78 -21.26 -17.25
C SER A 104 18.25 -20.08 -18.09
N ALA A 105 17.05 -19.58 -17.79
CA ALA A 105 16.51 -18.42 -18.46
C ALA A 105 17.11 -17.08 -17.99
N LEU A 106 17.77 -17.04 -16.82
CA LEU A 106 18.25 -15.80 -16.19
C LEU A 106 19.24 -15.04 -17.07
N ASP A 107 20.15 -15.74 -17.74
CA ASP A 107 21.20 -15.10 -18.58
C ASP A 107 20.60 -14.31 -19.76
N THR A 108 19.46 -14.74 -20.28
CA THR A 108 18.79 -14.14 -21.44
C THR A 108 17.59 -13.27 -21.05
N TYR A 109 17.09 -13.39 -19.82
CA TYR A 109 15.96 -12.61 -19.36
C TYR A 109 16.34 -11.11 -19.26
N ARG A 110 15.39 -10.26 -19.64
CA ARG A 110 15.55 -8.80 -19.51
C ARG A 110 14.30 -8.23 -18.83
N PRO A 111 14.47 -7.51 -17.72
CA PRO A 111 13.37 -6.81 -17.07
C PRO A 111 12.80 -5.73 -17.99
N PRO A 112 11.53 -5.35 -17.82
CA PRO A 112 10.93 -4.28 -18.61
C PRO A 112 11.64 -2.95 -18.35
N ASP A 113 11.79 -2.12 -19.39
CA ASP A 113 12.27 -0.75 -19.21
C ASP A 113 11.16 0.09 -18.54
N PRO A 114 11.37 0.57 -17.30
CA PRO A 114 10.34 1.31 -16.60
C PRO A 114 10.06 2.71 -17.17
N LEU A 115 10.94 3.20 -18.05
CA LEU A 115 10.85 4.53 -18.64
C LEU A 115 10.46 4.48 -20.11
N ALA A 116 10.20 3.29 -20.68
CA ALA A 116 9.84 3.14 -22.08
C ALA A 116 8.58 3.94 -22.43
N LEU A 117 8.70 4.83 -23.40
CA LEU A 117 7.58 5.58 -23.95
C LEU A 117 6.79 4.68 -24.92
N GLY A 118 5.47 4.65 -24.77
CA GLY A 118 4.57 3.95 -25.70
C GLY A 118 4.13 2.56 -25.27
N ASP A 119 4.64 1.99 -24.20
CA ASP A 119 4.03 0.84 -23.56
C ASP A 119 2.73 1.29 -22.87
N LYS A 120 1.61 0.70 -23.24
CA LYS A 120 0.28 0.99 -22.64
C LYS A 120 0.22 0.75 -21.13
N ARG A 121 1.17 0.00 -20.60
CA ARG A 121 1.31 -0.35 -19.17
C ARG A 121 2.39 0.47 -18.46
N ALA A 122 3.22 1.23 -19.20
CA ALA A 122 4.16 2.16 -18.62
C ALA A 122 3.44 3.42 -18.13
N ARG A 123 3.99 4.06 -17.10
CA ARG A 123 3.46 5.32 -16.60
C ARG A 123 3.57 6.41 -17.69
N ASN A 124 2.50 7.15 -17.92
CA ASN A 124 2.52 8.35 -18.74
C ASN A 124 3.20 9.48 -17.94
N TRP A 125 4.51 9.58 -18.03
CA TRP A 125 5.31 10.54 -17.28
C TRP A 125 4.91 12.01 -17.51
N PRO A 126 4.70 12.51 -18.74
CA PRO A 126 4.25 13.88 -18.96
C PRO A 126 2.91 14.19 -18.27
N LYS A 127 1.96 13.26 -18.30
CA LYS A 127 0.68 13.41 -17.60
C LYS A 127 0.88 13.43 -16.09
N PHE A 128 1.70 12.52 -15.57
CA PHE A 128 2.01 12.45 -14.14
C PHE A 128 2.70 13.71 -13.61
N GLU A 129 3.63 14.29 -14.37
CA GLU A 129 4.27 15.56 -14.06
C GLU A 129 3.27 16.73 -13.99
N ALA A 130 2.37 16.82 -14.97
CA ALA A 130 1.35 17.85 -14.99
C ALA A 130 0.36 17.71 -13.80
N GLU A 131 -0.07 16.49 -13.48
CA GLU A 131 -0.91 16.21 -12.33
C GLU A 131 -0.20 16.53 -11.01
N THR A 132 1.07 16.19 -10.89
CA THR A 132 1.92 16.51 -9.72
C THR A 132 2.02 18.02 -9.50
N ALA A 133 2.27 18.79 -10.57
CA ALA A 133 2.34 20.24 -10.47
C ALA A 133 1.02 20.84 -9.97
N GLU A 134 -0.11 20.35 -10.45
CA GLU A 134 -1.43 20.79 -9.99
C GLU A 134 -1.73 20.39 -8.54
N MET A 135 -1.39 19.17 -8.14
CA MET A 135 -1.57 18.72 -6.75
C MET A 135 -0.76 19.57 -5.77
N ARG A 136 0.49 19.90 -6.12
CA ARG A 136 1.32 20.79 -5.32
C ARG A 136 0.74 22.20 -5.20
N ARG A 137 0.28 22.76 -6.32
CA ARG A 137 -0.34 24.08 -6.33
C ARG A 137 -1.57 24.16 -5.44
N THR A 138 -2.30 23.05 -5.31
CA THR A 138 -3.50 22.94 -4.47
C THR A 138 -3.25 22.44 -3.05
N GLY A 139 -1.97 22.26 -2.65
CA GLY A 139 -1.58 21.82 -1.30
C GLY A 139 -1.95 20.37 -0.98
N LYS A 140 -2.06 19.52 -2.01
CA LYS A 140 -2.34 18.10 -1.87
C LYS A 140 -1.04 17.28 -1.79
N VAL A 141 -1.13 16.09 -1.18
CA VAL A 141 -0.03 15.12 -1.11
C VAL A 141 0.19 14.51 -2.48
N VAL A 142 1.44 14.42 -2.91
CA VAL A 142 1.83 13.78 -4.16
C VAL A 142 2.46 12.41 -3.87
N TRP A 143 1.81 11.38 -4.36
CA TRP A 143 2.26 10.01 -4.21
C TRP A 143 2.96 9.48 -5.46
N GLY A 144 4.13 8.83 -5.27
CA GLY A 144 4.78 8.00 -6.28
C GLY A 144 4.57 6.52 -5.99
N GLN A 145 4.81 5.67 -6.98
CA GLN A 145 4.77 4.22 -6.84
C GLN A 145 5.90 3.59 -7.62
N VAL A 146 6.75 2.82 -6.94
CA VAL A 146 7.86 2.08 -7.55
C VAL A 146 7.43 0.67 -7.97
N GLY A 147 6.49 0.07 -7.27
CA GLY A 147 6.03 -1.30 -7.48
C GLY A 147 6.57 -2.27 -6.43
N SER A 148 6.43 -3.57 -6.69
CA SER A 148 6.82 -4.61 -5.73
C SER A 148 8.34 -4.71 -5.59
N VAL A 149 8.80 -4.82 -4.33
CA VAL A 149 10.19 -5.08 -3.93
C VAL A 149 10.35 -6.43 -3.21
N PHE A 150 9.33 -7.29 -3.28
CA PHE A 150 9.41 -8.68 -2.85
C PHE A 150 8.56 -9.62 -3.72
N ASP A 151 7.27 -9.32 -3.93
CA ASP A 151 6.33 -10.19 -4.68
C ASP A 151 6.81 -10.51 -6.09
N ILE A 152 7.48 -9.57 -6.72
CA ILE A 152 8.02 -9.74 -8.06
C ILE A 152 8.98 -10.94 -8.14
N PHE A 153 9.67 -11.28 -7.05
CA PHE A 153 10.57 -12.43 -7.03
C PHE A 153 9.80 -13.74 -7.20
N TYR A 154 8.70 -13.94 -6.45
CA TYR A 154 7.90 -15.16 -6.63
C TYR A 154 6.99 -15.11 -7.88
N HIS A 155 6.66 -13.93 -8.39
CA HIS A 155 6.01 -13.83 -9.69
C HIS A 155 6.95 -14.30 -10.82
N LEU A 156 8.22 -13.94 -10.76
CA LEU A 156 9.23 -14.34 -11.74
C LEU A 156 9.66 -15.80 -11.60
N ARG A 157 9.91 -16.25 -10.36
CA ARG A 157 10.52 -17.54 -10.07
C ARG A 157 9.53 -18.68 -9.81
N GLY A 158 8.31 -18.34 -9.40
CA GLY A 158 7.35 -19.25 -8.76
C GLY A 158 7.58 -19.31 -7.25
N PHE A 159 6.49 -19.30 -6.47
CA PHE A 159 6.56 -19.21 -5.01
C PHE A 159 7.36 -20.35 -4.38
N GLU A 160 7.05 -21.61 -4.75
CA GLU A 160 7.74 -22.79 -4.20
C GLU A 160 9.24 -22.76 -4.52
N ASN A 161 9.59 -22.50 -5.79
CA ASN A 161 10.97 -22.42 -6.22
C ASN A 161 11.74 -21.33 -5.45
N LEU A 162 11.14 -20.15 -5.28
CA LEU A 162 11.75 -19.05 -4.55
C LEU A 162 12.00 -19.41 -3.07
N MET A 163 11.04 -20.08 -2.42
CA MET A 163 11.21 -20.52 -1.02
C MET A 163 12.34 -21.54 -0.88
N ILE A 164 12.47 -22.46 -1.84
CA ILE A 164 13.60 -23.41 -1.92
C ILE A 164 14.93 -22.65 -2.12
N ASP A 165 14.95 -21.67 -3.03
CA ASP A 165 16.13 -20.88 -3.32
C ASP A 165 16.63 -20.12 -2.06
N PHE A 166 15.73 -19.52 -1.28
CA PHE A 166 16.07 -18.91 0.00
C PHE A 166 16.60 -19.97 1.00
N ALA A 167 15.92 -21.13 1.10
CA ALA A 167 16.29 -22.17 2.06
C ALA A 167 17.65 -22.80 1.78
N THR A 168 18.05 -22.85 0.50
CA THR A 168 19.28 -23.49 0.02
C THR A 168 20.41 -22.52 -0.30
N ASP A 169 20.18 -21.20 -0.11
CA ASP A 169 21.14 -20.16 -0.51
C ASP A 169 21.54 -20.27 -2.00
N ALA A 170 20.54 -20.38 -2.87
CA ALA A 170 20.75 -20.56 -4.31
C ALA A 170 21.66 -19.44 -4.89
N PRO A 171 22.73 -19.77 -5.65
CA PRO A 171 23.71 -18.79 -6.11
C PRO A 171 23.15 -17.75 -7.08
N GLN A 172 22.01 -18.02 -7.72
CA GLN A 172 21.33 -17.09 -8.64
C GLN A 172 20.45 -16.06 -7.91
N LEU A 173 20.09 -16.31 -6.65
CA LEU A 173 19.20 -15.45 -5.89
C LEU A 173 19.71 -14.00 -5.77
N PRO A 174 21.00 -13.73 -5.46
CA PRO A 174 21.53 -12.37 -5.46
C PRO A 174 21.40 -11.67 -6.82
N LEU A 175 21.61 -12.36 -7.92
CA LEU A 175 21.49 -11.79 -9.28
C LEU A 175 20.05 -11.38 -9.60
N LEU A 176 19.07 -12.19 -9.20
CA LEU A 176 17.66 -11.84 -9.34
C LEU A 176 17.30 -10.59 -8.53
N ILE A 177 17.77 -10.50 -7.30
CA ILE A 177 17.52 -9.36 -6.40
C ILE A 177 18.17 -8.09 -6.94
N GLU A 178 19.42 -8.16 -7.39
CA GLU A 178 20.13 -7.04 -8.00
C GLU A 178 19.40 -6.52 -9.25
N MET A 179 19.04 -7.41 -10.16
CA MET A 179 18.30 -7.05 -11.39
C MET A 179 16.97 -6.32 -11.10
N VAL A 180 16.21 -6.78 -10.12
CA VAL A 180 14.98 -6.11 -9.71
C VAL A 180 15.30 -4.79 -9.02
N GLY A 181 16.28 -4.74 -8.13
CA GLY A 181 16.71 -3.54 -7.42
C GLY A 181 17.11 -2.42 -8.38
N GLU A 182 17.92 -2.73 -9.40
CA GLU A 182 18.32 -1.77 -10.45
C GLU A 182 17.11 -1.22 -11.21
N GLN A 183 16.17 -2.09 -11.58
CA GLN A 183 14.96 -1.66 -12.28
C GLN A 183 14.11 -0.74 -11.38
N ARG A 184 13.99 -1.05 -10.09
CA ARG A 184 13.27 -0.22 -9.11
C ARG A 184 13.98 1.11 -8.86
N MET A 185 15.31 1.12 -8.81
CA MET A 185 16.09 2.36 -8.66
C MET A 185 15.82 3.33 -9.82
N ARG A 186 15.76 2.87 -11.07
CA ARG A 186 15.44 3.72 -12.23
C ARG A 186 14.05 4.36 -12.12
N VAL A 187 13.04 3.63 -11.61
CA VAL A 187 11.71 4.20 -11.35
C VAL A 187 11.79 5.24 -10.24
N LEU A 188 12.51 4.89 -9.17
CA LEU A 188 12.70 5.77 -8.01
C LEU A 188 13.34 7.09 -8.41
N ASP A 189 14.46 7.06 -9.13
CA ASP A 189 15.14 8.27 -9.62
C ASP A 189 14.18 9.19 -10.38
N ARG A 190 13.39 8.62 -11.28
CA ARG A 190 12.42 9.40 -12.06
C ARG A 190 11.31 10.02 -11.21
N LEU A 191 10.84 9.31 -10.18
CA LEU A 191 9.86 9.84 -9.23
C LEU A 191 10.44 10.98 -8.38
N LEU A 192 11.70 10.84 -7.97
CA LEU A 192 12.41 11.88 -7.21
C LEU A 192 12.65 13.14 -8.05
N GLU A 193 12.95 13.00 -9.34
CA GLU A 193 13.05 14.14 -10.28
C GLU A 193 11.70 14.88 -10.40
N VAL A 194 10.60 14.16 -10.49
CA VAL A 194 9.24 14.77 -10.49
C VAL A 194 8.94 15.41 -9.14
N GLY A 195 9.53 14.89 -8.08
CA GLY A 195 9.49 15.44 -6.74
C GLY A 195 8.21 15.10 -5.99
N VAL A 196 7.92 13.83 -5.79
CA VAL A 196 6.81 13.34 -4.99
C VAL A 196 7.08 13.47 -3.48
N ASP A 197 6.02 13.52 -2.66
CA ASP A 197 6.13 13.65 -1.20
C ASP A 197 6.35 12.30 -0.51
N ALA A 198 5.73 11.26 -1.03
CA ALA A 198 5.87 9.90 -0.54
C ALA A 198 5.88 8.89 -1.69
N ILE A 199 6.57 7.78 -1.51
CA ILE A 199 6.67 6.70 -2.50
C ILE A 199 6.20 5.40 -1.87
N TYR A 200 5.24 4.77 -2.55
CA TYR A 200 4.70 3.47 -2.26
C TYR A 200 5.60 2.37 -2.81
N PHE A 201 6.03 1.47 -1.92
CA PHE A 201 6.71 0.22 -2.22
C PHE A 201 5.83 -0.94 -1.73
N HIS A 202 5.59 -1.91 -2.58
CA HIS A 202 4.82 -3.09 -2.23
C HIS A 202 5.72 -4.29 -1.94
N ALA A 203 5.44 -5.05 -0.89
CA ALA A 203 6.30 -6.14 -0.47
C ALA A 203 5.57 -7.15 0.44
N ASP A 204 4.62 -7.91 -0.10
CA ASP A 204 3.95 -8.96 0.67
C ASP A 204 4.95 -10.06 1.05
N ILE A 205 5.60 -9.86 2.19
CA ILE A 205 6.62 -10.76 2.76
C ILE A 205 6.12 -11.47 4.03
N GLY A 206 4.92 -11.11 4.50
CA GLY A 206 4.30 -11.69 5.70
C GLY A 206 3.25 -12.75 5.36
N PHE A 207 3.21 -13.79 6.20
CA PHE A 207 2.04 -14.63 6.40
C PHE A 207 1.24 -14.15 7.61
N GLN A 208 0.11 -14.79 7.89
CA GLN A 208 -0.74 -14.40 9.03
C GLN A 208 -0.02 -14.48 10.39
N HIS A 209 0.96 -15.36 10.55
CA HIS A 209 1.63 -15.59 11.85
C HIS A 209 3.15 -15.43 11.82
N SER A 210 3.75 -15.24 10.65
CA SER A 210 5.22 -15.15 10.48
C SER A 210 5.58 -14.47 9.17
N LEU A 211 6.86 -14.19 8.98
CA LEU A 211 7.40 -13.88 7.66
C LEU A 211 7.37 -15.11 6.74
N MET A 212 7.34 -14.90 5.43
CA MET A 212 7.47 -15.96 4.41
C MET A 212 8.88 -16.57 4.39
N ILE A 213 9.89 -15.79 4.74
CA ILE A 213 11.29 -16.20 4.88
C ILE A 213 11.77 -15.90 6.30
N ARG A 214 12.81 -16.60 6.77
CA ARG A 214 13.36 -16.34 8.10
C ARG A 214 13.95 -14.94 8.20
N PRO A 215 13.92 -14.28 9.38
CA PRO A 215 14.50 -12.94 9.57
C PRO A 215 15.98 -12.85 9.20
N ASP A 216 16.78 -13.91 9.40
CA ASP A 216 18.19 -13.96 8.98
C ASP A 216 18.36 -13.95 7.46
N GLN A 217 17.47 -14.66 6.73
CA GLN A 217 17.44 -14.63 5.26
C GLN A 217 16.97 -13.29 4.72
N PHE A 218 15.96 -12.69 5.35
CA PHE A 218 15.53 -11.33 5.04
C PHE A 218 16.72 -10.36 5.17
N ARG A 219 17.45 -10.39 6.30
CA ARG A 219 18.60 -9.53 6.56
C ARG A 219 19.76 -9.78 5.58
N LYS A 220 19.94 -11.03 5.16
CA LYS A 220 20.99 -11.40 4.20
C LYS A 220 20.69 -10.93 2.78
N TYR A 221 19.45 -11.10 2.32
CA TYR A 221 19.11 -10.99 0.92
C TYR A 221 18.26 -9.74 0.58
N ILE A 222 17.23 -9.45 1.35
CA ILE A 222 16.23 -8.43 1.02
C ILE A 222 16.58 -7.07 1.63
N LYS A 223 16.96 -7.05 2.91
CA LYS A 223 17.28 -5.81 3.63
C LYS A 223 18.34 -4.94 2.92
N PRO A 224 19.42 -5.47 2.30
CA PRO A 224 20.39 -4.62 1.61
C PRO A 224 19.77 -3.81 0.46
N MET A 225 18.94 -4.43 -0.38
CA MET A 225 18.21 -3.75 -1.47
C MET A 225 17.22 -2.73 -0.92
N TRP A 226 16.44 -3.09 0.12
CA TRP A 226 15.51 -2.12 0.74
C TRP A 226 16.27 -0.94 1.33
N LYS A 227 17.38 -1.17 2.00
CA LYS A 227 18.19 -0.11 2.58
C LYS A 227 18.70 0.85 1.51
N GLU A 228 19.18 0.34 0.39
CA GLU A 228 19.66 1.16 -0.73
C GLU A 228 18.53 2.02 -1.30
N LEU A 229 17.39 1.41 -1.69
CA LEU A 229 16.24 2.12 -2.26
C LEU A 229 15.67 3.15 -1.28
N PHE A 230 15.45 2.75 -0.02
CA PHE A 230 14.76 3.60 0.94
C PHE A 230 15.64 4.72 1.47
N THR A 231 16.93 4.49 1.68
CA THR A 231 17.84 5.58 2.06
C THR A 231 18.04 6.57 0.93
N HIS A 232 18.05 6.13 -0.33
CA HIS A 232 18.08 7.01 -1.49
C HIS A 232 16.82 7.90 -1.55
N CYS A 233 15.65 7.31 -1.37
CA CYS A 233 14.38 8.03 -1.24
C CYS A 233 14.42 9.07 -0.11
N ARG A 234 14.86 8.67 1.09
CA ARG A 234 14.94 9.55 2.26
C ARG A 234 15.96 10.69 2.11
N ALA A 235 17.08 10.43 1.46
CA ALA A 235 18.11 11.45 1.18
C ALA A 235 17.58 12.58 0.30
N ALA A 236 16.61 12.30 -0.57
CA ALA A 236 15.91 13.29 -1.38
C ALA A 236 14.77 14.02 -0.62
N GLY A 237 14.56 13.72 0.66
CA GLY A 237 13.49 14.32 1.47
C GLY A 237 12.11 13.70 1.26
N THR A 238 12.02 12.60 0.50
CA THR A 238 10.77 11.89 0.19
C THR A 238 10.50 10.80 1.23
N HIS A 239 9.24 10.59 1.60
CA HIS A 239 8.84 9.57 2.57
C HIS A 239 8.68 8.20 1.91
N VAL A 240 9.07 7.15 2.64
CA VAL A 240 8.91 5.74 2.22
C VAL A 240 7.65 5.18 2.84
N TYR A 241 6.70 4.78 2.02
CA TYR A 241 5.56 3.97 2.42
C TYR A 241 5.79 2.54 1.95
N LEU A 242 6.03 1.64 2.90
CA LEU A 242 6.11 0.20 2.67
C LEU A 242 4.75 -0.43 2.93
N SER A 243 4.11 -0.97 1.90
CA SER A 243 2.88 -1.73 2.01
C SER A 243 3.19 -3.22 2.01
N SER A 244 2.68 -3.94 3.00
CA SER A 244 2.83 -5.39 3.10
C SER A 244 1.72 -5.98 3.93
N GLU A 245 1.10 -7.00 3.41
CA GLU A 245 0.18 -7.83 4.18
C GLU A 245 0.93 -8.77 5.15
N GLY A 246 0.20 -9.31 6.12
CA GLY A 246 0.70 -10.26 7.08
C GLY A 246 1.45 -9.66 8.28
N ARG A 247 2.13 -10.52 9.01
CA ARG A 247 2.82 -10.18 10.26
C ARG A 247 4.28 -9.83 10.00
N LEU A 248 4.67 -8.58 10.27
CA LEU A 248 6.03 -8.08 10.06
C LEU A 248 6.79 -7.72 11.35
N LEU A 249 6.24 -8.05 12.52
CA LEU A 249 6.80 -7.61 13.82
C LEU A 249 8.26 -8.00 14.02
N ASP A 250 8.72 -9.11 13.41
CA ASP A 250 10.10 -9.60 13.53
C ASP A 250 11.15 -8.73 12.82
N ILE A 251 10.71 -7.82 11.94
CA ILE A 251 11.58 -6.95 11.13
C ILE A 251 11.28 -5.45 11.26
N VAL A 252 10.50 -5.03 12.26
CA VAL A 252 10.19 -3.60 12.48
C VAL A 252 11.45 -2.79 12.70
N ASP A 253 12.42 -3.29 13.47
CA ASP A 253 13.71 -2.63 13.69
C ASP A 253 14.50 -2.49 12.38
N ASP A 254 14.47 -3.52 11.54
CA ASP A 254 15.09 -3.50 10.22
C ASP A 254 14.42 -2.48 9.29
N MET A 255 13.08 -2.36 9.32
CA MET A 255 12.34 -1.36 8.57
C MET A 255 12.70 0.06 8.98
N VAL A 256 12.78 0.34 10.29
CA VAL A 256 13.26 1.63 10.82
C VAL A 256 14.67 1.94 10.33
N GLU A 257 15.58 0.97 10.42
CA GLU A 257 16.98 1.12 9.96
C GLU A 257 17.08 1.37 8.46
N CYS A 258 16.18 0.79 7.66
CA CYS A 258 16.12 1.02 6.21
C CYS A 258 15.51 2.39 5.86
N GLY A 259 14.80 3.06 6.77
CA GLY A 259 14.21 4.37 6.55
C GLY A 259 12.73 4.36 6.16
N VAL A 260 12.00 3.28 6.47
CA VAL A 260 10.53 3.23 6.31
C VAL A 260 9.89 4.33 7.17
N SER A 261 9.07 5.16 6.56
CA SER A 261 8.38 6.28 7.21
C SER A 261 6.94 5.95 7.55
N ILE A 262 6.30 5.17 6.67
CA ILE A 262 4.89 4.79 6.75
C ILE A 262 4.79 3.30 6.47
N GLN A 263 3.95 2.59 7.23
CA GLN A 263 3.65 1.18 6.97
C GLN A 263 2.17 0.92 7.24
N ASP A 264 1.50 0.23 6.34
CA ASP A 264 0.20 -0.35 6.60
C ASP A 264 0.33 -1.61 7.45
N VAL A 265 -0.61 -1.81 8.33
CA VAL A 265 -0.58 -2.92 9.28
C VAL A 265 -1.82 -3.77 9.10
N GLU A 266 -1.63 -5.03 8.72
CA GLU A 266 -2.71 -6.03 8.64
C GLU A 266 -3.27 -6.33 10.03
N MET A 267 -4.46 -5.78 10.34
CA MET A 267 -5.10 -5.93 11.67
C MET A 267 -5.64 -7.34 11.94
N ALA A 268 -5.81 -8.17 10.92
CA ALA A 268 -6.20 -9.57 11.09
C ALA A 268 -5.06 -10.45 11.62
N SER A 269 -3.80 -10.02 11.42
CA SER A 269 -2.60 -10.79 11.76
C SER A 269 -2.00 -10.42 13.12
N GLN A 270 -2.41 -9.30 13.74
CA GLN A 270 -1.81 -8.77 14.95
C GLN A 270 -2.77 -7.88 15.72
N SER A 271 -2.61 -7.82 17.04
CA SER A 271 -3.43 -6.98 17.90
C SER A 271 -2.99 -5.51 17.86
N LEU A 272 -3.91 -4.59 18.19
CA LEU A 272 -3.60 -3.17 18.34
C LEU A 272 -2.48 -2.90 19.37
N ASP A 273 -2.38 -3.72 20.43
CA ASP A 273 -1.34 -3.56 21.46
C ASP A 273 0.04 -3.95 20.94
N GLU A 274 0.15 -5.06 20.18
CA GLU A 274 1.40 -5.45 19.52
C GLU A 274 1.86 -4.39 18.52
N VAL A 275 0.91 -3.87 17.72
CA VAL A 275 1.19 -2.80 16.75
C VAL A 275 1.64 -1.52 17.47
N ALA A 276 0.93 -1.11 18.53
CA ALA A 276 1.31 0.07 19.30
C ALA A 276 2.72 -0.06 19.89
N ALA A 277 3.03 -1.22 20.47
CA ALA A 277 4.34 -1.48 21.06
C ALA A 277 5.48 -1.45 20.05
N ALA A 278 5.24 -1.94 18.82
CA ALA A 278 6.28 -2.06 17.80
C ALA A 278 6.46 -0.78 16.96
N TYR A 279 5.39 -0.10 16.60
CA TYR A 279 5.39 0.97 15.58
C TYR A 279 5.21 2.38 16.15
N LYS A 280 4.43 2.56 17.24
CA LYS A 280 4.05 3.90 17.73
C LYS A 280 5.27 4.77 18.06
N GLY A 281 5.31 5.98 17.47
CA GLY A 281 6.41 6.91 17.63
C GLY A 281 7.68 6.57 16.82
N ARG A 282 7.65 5.50 16.01
CA ARG A 282 8.80 5.04 15.23
C ARG A 282 8.53 5.04 13.72
N ILE A 283 7.40 4.48 13.31
CA ILE A 283 6.90 4.43 11.93
C ILE A 283 5.45 4.93 11.96
N CYS A 284 5.08 5.80 11.06
CA CYS A 284 3.70 6.24 10.91
C CYS A 284 2.85 5.07 10.41
N ILE A 285 1.73 4.81 11.07
CA ILE A 285 0.84 3.70 10.75
C ILE A 285 -0.22 4.18 9.77
N MET A 286 -0.30 3.56 8.59
CA MET A 286 -1.47 3.66 7.74
C MET A 286 -2.46 2.59 8.17
N PHE A 287 -3.52 3.01 8.83
CA PHE A 287 -4.50 2.12 9.41
C PHE A 287 -5.62 1.82 8.42
N TYR A 288 -5.80 0.54 8.15
CA TYR A 288 -6.95 -0.03 7.47
C TYR A 288 -7.83 -0.77 8.49
N PRO A 289 -9.18 -0.62 8.46
CA PRO A 289 -10.06 -1.48 9.24
C PRO A 289 -9.83 -2.96 8.93
N ASP A 290 -10.01 -3.83 9.91
CA ASP A 290 -9.82 -5.28 9.79
C ASP A 290 -10.66 -5.84 8.63
N ALA A 291 -10.01 -6.19 7.52
CA ALA A 291 -10.65 -6.63 6.28
C ALA A 291 -11.41 -7.96 6.44
N GLN A 292 -11.00 -8.82 7.37
CA GLN A 292 -11.64 -10.12 7.61
C GLN A 292 -12.87 -10.00 8.52
N LYS A 293 -12.91 -9.00 9.40
CA LYS A 293 -14.00 -8.82 10.36
C LYS A 293 -15.03 -7.78 9.92
N THR A 294 -14.59 -6.73 9.23
CA THR A 294 -15.49 -5.65 8.77
C THR A 294 -16.70 -6.17 7.98
N PRO A 295 -16.58 -7.20 7.11
CA PRO A 295 -17.74 -7.78 6.43
C PRO A 295 -18.76 -8.43 7.37
N LEU A 296 -18.35 -8.90 8.54
CA LEU A 296 -19.13 -9.66 9.50
C LEU A 296 -19.69 -8.82 10.65
N TRP A 297 -19.15 -7.62 10.84
CA TRP A 297 -19.53 -6.72 11.94
C TRP A 297 -20.83 -5.99 11.66
N GLN A 298 -21.41 -5.48 12.76
CA GLN A 298 -22.46 -4.46 12.71
C GLN A 298 -21.82 -3.06 12.79
N PRO A 299 -22.46 -1.99 12.29
CA PRO A 299 -21.87 -0.64 12.27
C PRO A 299 -21.29 -0.14 13.60
N PRO A 300 -21.91 -0.40 14.81
CA PRO A 300 -21.28 -0.01 16.08
C PRO A 300 -19.92 -0.66 16.35
N GLN A 301 -19.69 -1.90 15.85
CA GLN A 301 -18.41 -2.60 16.03
C GLN A 301 -17.33 -1.99 15.11
N VAL A 302 -17.71 -1.58 13.89
CA VAL A 302 -16.81 -0.83 12.99
C VAL A 302 -16.37 0.48 13.65
N ARG A 303 -17.31 1.24 14.22
CA ARG A 303 -17.03 2.50 14.93
C ARG A 303 -16.08 2.29 16.10
N GLU A 304 -16.33 1.30 16.95
CA GLU A 304 -15.48 1.04 18.11
C GLU A 304 -14.08 0.62 17.69
N HIS A 305 -13.94 -0.20 16.65
CA HIS A 305 -12.64 -0.58 16.10
C HIS A 305 -11.81 0.64 15.62
N ILE A 306 -12.44 1.57 14.91
CA ILE A 306 -11.76 2.81 14.46
C ILE A 306 -11.38 3.68 15.66
N LYS A 307 -12.27 3.80 16.66
CA LYS A 307 -11.99 4.55 17.89
C LYS A 307 -10.82 3.93 18.67
N GLU A 308 -10.80 2.60 18.84
CA GLU A 308 -9.69 1.90 19.47
C GLU A 308 -8.37 2.12 18.73
N ALA A 309 -8.38 2.07 17.39
CA ALA A 309 -7.20 2.36 16.60
C ALA A 309 -6.68 3.78 16.83
N VAL A 310 -7.55 4.79 16.81
CA VAL A 310 -7.17 6.19 17.08
C VAL A 310 -6.57 6.35 18.47
N THR A 311 -7.20 5.78 19.48
CA THR A 311 -6.77 5.94 20.88
C THR A 311 -5.48 5.21 21.18
N ARG A 312 -5.26 4.04 20.61
CA ARG A 312 -4.08 3.19 20.87
C ARG A 312 -2.90 3.54 19.97
N LEU A 313 -3.14 3.74 18.68
CA LEU A 313 -2.09 3.94 17.68
C LEU A 313 -1.75 5.42 17.44
N GLY A 314 -2.74 6.30 17.47
CA GLY A 314 -2.55 7.74 17.27
C GLY A 314 -1.92 8.45 18.48
N SER A 315 -1.51 9.70 18.26
CA SER A 315 -1.03 10.61 19.29
C SER A 315 -1.20 12.07 18.82
N PRO A 316 -1.16 13.05 19.73
CA PRO A 316 -1.17 14.46 19.33
C PRO A 316 0.07 14.86 18.50
N GLN A 317 1.15 14.08 18.56
CA GLN A 317 2.34 14.28 17.73
C GLN A 317 2.13 13.73 16.30
N GLY A 318 1.07 12.96 16.03
CA GLY A 318 0.82 12.33 14.73
C GLY A 318 1.05 10.82 14.75
N GLY A 319 1.53 10.27 13.64
CA GLY A 319 1.90 8.86 13.51
C GLY A 319 0.75 7.92 13.13
N LEU A 320 -0.43 8.47 12.75
CA LEU A 320 -1.56 7.69 12.26
C LEU A 320 -2.17 8.35 11.03
N ILE A 321 -2.44 7.56 9.99
CA ILE A 321 -3.15 7.93 8.78
C ILE A 321 -4.32 6.97 8.60
N PHE A 322 -5.49 7.47 8.24
CA PHE A 322 -6.63 6.64 7.88
C PHE A 322 -6.60 6.24 6.41
N ALA A 323 -6.89 4.99 6.16
CA ALA A 323 -7.10 4.45 4.82
C ALA A 323 -8.23 3.39 4.85
N ALA A 324 -8.89 3.17 3.73
CA ALA A 324 -9.81 2.05 3.56
C ALA A 324 -9.91 1.63 2.10
N TYR A 325 -9.99 0.33 1.90
CA TYR A 325 -10.15 -0.30 0.60
C TYR A 325 -11.15 -1.47 0.70
N PRO A 326 -12.45 -1.17 0.96
CA PRO A 326 -13.44 -2.19 1.22
C PRO A 326 -13.64 -3.15 0.04
N THR A 327 -13.64 -4.44 0.35
CA THR A 327 -13.94 -5.54 -0.57
C THR A 327 -15.46 -5.60 -0.85
N PRO A 328 -15.89 -6.30 -1.93
CA PRO A 328 -17.32 -6.37 -2.30
C PRO A 328 -18.23 -7.03 -1.25
N ASP A 329 -17.68 -7.83 -0.34
CA ASP A 329 -18.43 -8.49 0.73
C ASP A 329 -18.74 -7.59 1.93
N VAL A 330 -18.07 -6.43 2.06
CA VAL A 330 -18.39 -5.45 3.11
C VAL A 330 -19.76 -4.81 2.85
N PRO A 331 -20.72 -4.88 3.81
CA PRO A 331 -22.03 -4.24 3.70
C PRO A 331 -21.92 -2.72 3.52
N LEU A 332 -22.82 -2.14 2.72
CA LEU A 332 -22.81 -0.70 2.43
C LEU A 332 -22.89 0.15 3.70
N GLU A 333 -23.68 -0.29 4.69
CA GLU A 333 -23.79 0.34 6.01
C GLU A 333 -22.47 0.36 6.80
N ASN A 334 -21.63 -0.67 6.65
CA ASN A 334 -20.32 -0.73 7.28
C ASN A 334 -19.31 0.16 6.54
N ILE A 335 -19.43 0.29 5.22
CA ILE A 335 -18.65 1.26 4.43
C ILE A 335 -19.00 2.69 4.88
N GLU A 336 -20.29 2.99 5.04
CA GLU A 336 -20.74 4.31 5.50
C GLU A 336 -20.30 4.59 6.94
N GLU A 337 -20.40 3.60 7.83
CA GLU A 337 -19.97 3.77 9.23
C GLU A 337 -18.44 3.95 9.34
N THR A 338 -17.68 3.29 8.46
CA THR A 338 -16.22 3.53 8.35
C THR A 338 -15.94 5.01 8.05
N ALA A 339 -16.61 5.56 7.04
CA ALA A 339 -16.44 6.96 6.67
C ALA A 339 -16.86 7.90 7.81
N ARG A 340 -18.02 7.68 8.43
CA ARG A 340 -18.54 8.48 9.56
C ARG A 340 -17.58 8.43 10.77
N ALA A 341 -17.14 7.24 11.14
CA ALA A 341 -16.23 7.08 12.27
C ALA A 341 -14.89 7.78 12.03
N MET A 342 -14.34 7.67 10.82
CA MET A 342 -13.13 8.41 10.45
C MET A 342 -13.34 9.92 10.49
N GLU A 343 -14.47 10.44 9.99
CA GLU A 343 -14.82 11.87 10.11
C GLU A 343 -14.86 12.32 11.56
N ASP A 344 -15.54 11.55 12.43
CA ASP A 344 -15.72 11.88 13.83
C ASP A 344 -14.42 11.82 14.63
N TYR A 345 -13.53 10.86 14.33
CA TYR A 345 -12.33 10.62 15.13
C TYR A 345 -11.06 11.25 14.57
N ARG A 346 -11.07 11.84 13.36
CA ARG A 346 -9.87 12.46 12.78
C ARG A 346 -9.30 13.63 13.59
N THR A 347 -10.09 14.27 14.46
CA THR A 347 -9.69 15.37 15.33
C THR A 347 -9.58 14.99 16.80
N TYR A 348 -9.75 13.71 17.13
CA TYR A 348 -9.82 13.19 18.52
C TYR A 348 -8.72 13.73 19.45
N TRP A 349 -7.48 13.83 18.97
CA TRP A 349 -6.34 14.27 19.75
C TRP A 349 -6.26 15.80 19.92
N TRP A 350 -7.01 16.58 19.13
CA TRP A 350 -6.90 18.04 19.08
C TRP A 350 -8.17 18.77 19.52
N ASP A 351 -9.28 18.09 19.73
CA ASP A 351 -10.56 18.71 20.12
C ASP A 351 -10.92 18.55 21.60
N GLY A 352 -9.95 18.15 22.45
CA GLY A 352 -10.12 18.00 23.90
C GLY A 352 -10.75 16.69 24.36
N ARG A 353 -11.04 15.74 23.46
CA ARG A 353 -11.58 14.41 23.82
C ARG A 353 -10.52 13.49 24.42
N ALA A 354 -9.26 13.66 24.09
CA ALA A 354 -8.13 12.82 24.50
C ALA A 354 -7.74 12.94 25.98
N GLY A 355 -8.59 13.29 26.85
CA GLY A 355 -8.35 13.33 28.32
C GLY A 355 -9.59 12.97 29.13
N GLN A 356 -10.63 12.53 28.46
CA GLN A 356 -11.95 12.27 29.08
C GLN A 356 -12.31 10.77 29.13
N SER A 357 -11.37 9.86 28.77
CA SER A 357 -11.56 8.39 28.79
C SER A 357 -10.84 7.73 29.95
#